data_f1918dd72f74ff78f400fed61b6f662b
#
_entry.id   f1918dd72f74ff78f400fed61b6f662b
#
_cell.length_a   1.000
_cell.length_b   1.000
_cell.length_c   1.000
_cell.angle_alpha   90.00
_cell.angle_beta   90.00
_cell.angle_gamma   90.00
#
_symmetry.space_group_name_H-M   'P 1'
#
loop_
_entity.id
_entity.type
_entity.pdbx_description
1 polymer ?
#
loop_
_entity_poly.entity_id
_entity_poly.type
_entity_poly.pdbx_seq_one_letter_code
_entity_poly.pdbx_strand_id
1 'polypeptide(L)' 'MFHAYIIEVGGEPAGVLAREGEGKLFRFHATARAYETLEGRIFADPWAAQRAARLARKDDQRGPRARGRSTA' A
#
# COMPACT_ATOMS: atom_id res chain seq x y z
N MET A 1 5.10 -0.40 -23.25
CA MET A 1 4.90 0.82 -22.48
C MET A 1 4.69 0.50 -21.00
N PHE A 2 5.32 1.24 -20.17
CA PHE A 2 5.31 1.00 -18.74
C PHE A 2 4.34 1.95 -18.04
N HIS A 3 3.45 1.40 -17.24
CA HIS A 3 2.50 2.22 -16.50
C HIS A 3 2.69 2.01 -15.01
N ALA A 4 2.88 3.12 -14.32
CA ALA A 4 3.01 3.08 -12.89
C ALA A 4 2.37 4.32 -12.29
N TYR A 5 1.83 4.16 -11.09
CA TYR A 5 1.22 5.28 -10.37
C TYR A 5 1.86 5.38 -9.01
N ILE A 6 2.08 6.60 -8.57
CA ILE A 6 2.60 6.82 -7.24
C ILE A 6 1.42 7.02 -6.32
N ILE A 7 1.37 6.22 -5.28
CA ILE A 7 0.31 6.32 -4.29
C ILE A 7 0.83 7.14 -3.13
N GLU A 8 0.09 8.19 -2.78
CA GLU A 8 0.48 9.06 -1.68
C GLU A 8 -0.63 9.11 -0.64
N VAL A 9 -0.23 9.23 0.60
CA VAL A 9 -1.16 9.38 1.71
C VAL A 9 -0.67 10.52 2.57
N GLY A 10 -1.53 11.51 2.75
CA GLY A 10 -1.15 12.67 3.56
C GLY A 10 0.03 13.43 3.00
N GLY A 11 0.20 13.42 1.68
CA GLY A 11 1.28 14.13 1.05
C GLY A 11 2.61 13.39 1.04
N GLU A 12 2.62 12.15 1.50
CA GLU A 12 3.86 11.36 1.53
C GLU A 12 3.72 10.14 0.64
N PRO A 13 4.79 9.74 -0.04
CA PRO A 13 4.74 8.55 -0.89
C PRO A 13 4.47 7.31 -0.04
N ALA A 14 3.53 6.52 -0.47
CA ALA A 14 3.22 5.26 0.19
C ALA A 14 3.79 4.10 -0.61
N GLY A 15 3.74 4.22 -1.91
CA GLY A 15 4.24 3.15 -2.74
C GLY A 15 4.04 3.43 -4.20
N VAL A 16 4.46 2.49 -5.01
CA VAL A 16 4.30 2.56 -6.46
C VAL A 16 3.40 1.41 -6.88
N LEU A 17 2.46 1.73 -7.73
CA LEU A 17 1.52 0.75 -8.24
C LEU A 17 1.88 0.49 -9.70
N ALA A 18 2.38 -0.70 -9.99
CA ALA A 18 2.82 -1.03 -11.34
C ALA A 18 1.88 -2.03 -11.98
N ARG A 19 1.62 -1.81 -13.26
CA ARG A 19 0.75 -2.73 -13.99
C ARG A 19 1.41 -4.10 -14.07
N GLU A 20 0.63 -5.11 -13.80
CA GLU A 20 1.13 -6.47 -13.80
C GLU A 20 0.93 -7.10 -15.18
N GLY A 21 2.01 -7.31 -15.89
CA GLY A 21 1.95 -7.92 -17.20
C GLY A 21 1.07 -7.14 -18.16
N GLU A 22 0.32 -7.84 -18.96
CA GLU A 22 -0.58 -7.21 -19.92
C GLU A 22 -1.99 -7.07 -19.40
N GLY A 23 -2.21 -7.49 -18.17
CA GLY A 23 -3.54 -7.46 -17.63
C GLY A 23 -3.92 -6.08 -17.13
N LYS A 24 -5.03 -6.03 -16.45
CA LYS A 24 -5.53 -4.78 -15.91
C LYS A 24 -5.26 -4.66 -14.43
N LEU A 25 -4.50 -5.59 -13.88
CA LEU A 25 -4.22 -5.57 -12.46
C LEU A 25 -2.92 -4.86 -12.17
N PHE A 26 -2.81 -4.37 -10.96
CA PHE A 26 -1.64 -3.63 -10.54
C PHE A 26 -1.05 -4.26 -9.29
N ARG A 27 0.26 -4.25 -9.20
CA ARG A 27 0.96 -4.74 -8.03
C ARG A 27 1.54 -3.57 -7.25
N PHE A 28 1.33 -3.59 -5.95
CA PHE A 28 1.80 -2.53 -5.08
C PHE A 28 3.21 -2.82 -4.59
N HIS A 29 4.05 -1.80 -4.62
CA HIS A 29 5.40 -1.88 -4.08
C HIS A 29 5.56 -0.78 -3.05
N ALA A 30 5.72 -1.15 -1.81
CA ALA A 30 5.80 -0.18 -0.73
C ALA A 30 7.10 0.60 -0.79
N THR A 31 7.02 1.91 -0.55
CA THR A 31 8.21 2.74 -0.49
C THR A 31 8.43 3.28 0.91
N ALA A 32 7.53 2.95 1.83
CA ALA A 32 7.67 3.38 3.20
C ALA A 32 7.22 2.25 4.11
N ARG A 33 7.81 2.20 5.30
CA ARG A 33 7.58 1.13 6.22
C ARG A 33 6.12 0.97 6.63
N ALA A 34 5.43 2.07 6.77
CA ALA A 34 4.03 2.02 7.19
C ALA A 34 3.15 1.22 6.24
N TYR A 35 3.62 1.00 5.03
CA TYR A 35 2.81 0.33 4.00
C TYR A 35 3.34 -1.03 3.62
N GLU A 36 4.24 -1.57 4.41
CA GLU A 36 4.83 -2.86 4.07
C GLU A 36 3.81 -3.98 4.03
N THR A 37 2.74 -3.85 4.76
CA THR A 37 1.71 -4.88 4.73
C THR A 37 1.05 -4.99 3.37
N LEU A 38 1.21 -3.98 2.54
CA LEU A 38 0.62 -3.99 1.20
C LEU A 38 1.60 -4.48 0.15
N GLU A 39 2.84 -4.70 0.52
CA GLU A 39 3.85 -5.11 -0.45
C GLU A 39 3.41 -6.35 -1.20
N GLY A 40 3.45 -6.27 -2.53
CA GLY A 40 3.11 -7.40 -3.36
C GLY A 40 1.63 -7.64 -3.58
N ARG A 41 0.78 -6.85 -2.96
CA ARG A 41 -0.65 -7.04 -3.15
C ARG A 41 -1.10 -6.55 -4.51
N ILE A 42 -2.14 -7.18 -5.01
CA ILE A 42 -2.68 -6.88 -6.33
C ILE A 42 -3.97 -6.09 -6.16
N PHE A 43 -4.09 -5.03 -6.93
CA PHE A 43 -5.28 -4.18 -6.90
C PHE A 43 -5.86 -4.05 -8.30
N ALA A 44 -7.17 -3.93 -8.35
CA ALA A 44 -7.85 -3.81 -9.63
C ALA A 44 -7.68 -2.42 -10.24
N ASP A 45 -7.49 -1.41 -9.41
CA ASP A 45 -7.32 -0.06 -9.91
C ASP A 45 -6.62 0.79 -8.85
N PRO A 46 -6.15 1.99 -9.24
CA PRO A 46 -5.43 2.84 -8.30
C PRO A 46 -6.28 3.31 -7.12
N TRP A 47 -7.58 3.40 -7.29
CA TRP A 47 -8.43 3.83 -6.19
C TRP A 47 -8.43 2.82 -5.06
N ALA A 48 -8.48 1.54 -5.43
CA ALA A 48 -8.45 0.48 -4.43
C ALA A 48 -7.14 0.53 -3.66
N ALA A 49 -6.04 0.75 -4.37
CA ALA A 49 -4.74 0.82 -3.72
C ALA A 49 -4.65 2.03 -2.80
N GLN A 50 -5.19 3.15 -3.24
CA GLN A 50 -5.18 4.37 -2.44
C GLN A 50 -5.94 4.15 -1.15
N ARG A 51 -7.08 3.52 -1.23
CA ARG A 51 -7.89 3.25 -0.07
C ARG A 51 -7.18 2.31 0.90
N ALA A 52 -6.57 1.28 0.35
CA ALA A 52 -5.83 0.34 1.18
C ALA A 52 -4.66 1.02 1.87
N ALA A 53 -3.99 1.92 1.17
CA ALA A 53 -2.86 2.63 1.75
C ALA A 53 -3.30 3.51 2.91
N ARG A 54 -4.44 4.17 2.77
CA ARG A 54 -4.93 4.99 3.86
C ARG A 54 -5.22 4.16 5.10
N LEU A 55 -5.81 3.01 4.88
CA LEU A 55 -6.11 2.13 6.01
C LEU A 55 -4.85 1.59 6.64
N ALA A 56 -3.85 1.27 5.83
CA ALA A 56 -2.60 0.76 6.36
C ALA A 56 -1.91 1.81 7.21
N ARG A 57 -1.95 3.06 6.77
CA ARG A 57 -1.32 4.12 7.53
C ARG A 57 -2.02 4.32 8.86
N LYS A 58 -3.33 4.26 8.84
CA LYS A 58 -4.10 4.40 10.06
C LYS A 58 -3.77 3.32 11.05
N ASP A 59 -3.66 2.10 10.55
CA ASP A 59 -3.28 0.99 11.40
C ASP A 59 -1.89 1.17 11.96
N ASP A 60 -0.98 1.65 11.13
CA ASP A 60 0.39 1.82 11.57
C ASP A 60 0.48 2.84 12.69
N GLN A 61 -0.31 3.88 12.63
CA GLN A 61 -0.26 4.92 13.63
C GLN A 61 -0.69 4.46 15.00
N ARG A 62 -1.56 3.46 15.07
CA ARG A 62 -1.91 2.90 16.35
C ARG A 62 -1.40 1.49 16.48
N GLY A 63 -0.74 1.00 15.44
CA GLY A 63 -0.40 -0.38 15.33
C GLY A 63 0.64 -0.94 16.26
N PRO A 64 1.72 -0.22 16.55
CA PRO A 64 2.77 -0.83 17.36
C PRO A 64 2.22 -1.37 18.66
N ARG A 65 1.35 -0.61 19.22
CA ARG A 65 0.76 -0.99 20.47
C ARG A 65 -0.13 -2.20 20.34
N ALA A 66 -0.94 -2.17 19.31
CA ALA A 66 -1.86 -3.26 19.09
C ALA A 66 -1.11 -4.55 18.84
N ARG A 67 -0.08 -4.47 18.03
CA ARG A 67 0.67 -5.66 17.70
C ARG A 67 1.41 -6.20 18.90
N GLY A 68 2.01 -5.32 19.64
CA GLY A 68 2.72 -5.75 20.81
C GLY A 68 1.82 -6.50 21.75
N ARG A 69 0.65 -6.01 21.90
CA ARG A 69 -0.28 -6.62 22.78
C ARG A 69 -0.73 -7.97 22.32
N SER A 70 -0.92 -8.09 21.04
CA SER A 70 -1.42 -9.34 20.54
C SER A 70 -0.46 -10.48 20.76
N THR A 71 0.78 -10.18 20.98
CA THR A 71 1.74 -11.24 21.21
C THR A 71 1.81 -11.66 22.65
N ALA A 72 1.23 -10.89 23.49
CA ALA A 72 1.32 -11.20 24.91
C ALA A 72 0.53 -12.44 25.31
#